data_1811639e1c4c3faf504ce95fbc9b7c75
#
_entry.id   1811639e1c4c3faf504ce95fbc9b7c75
#
_cell.length_a   1.000
_cell.length_b   1.000
_cell.length_c   1.000
_cell.angle_alpha   90.00
_cell.angle_beta   90.00
_cell.angle_gamma   90.00
#
_symmetry.space_group_name_H-M   'P 1'
#
loop_
_entity.id
_entity.type
_entity.pdbx_description
1 polymer ?
#
loop_
_entity_poly.entity_id
_entity_poly.type
_entity_poly.pdbx_seq_one_letter_code
_entity_poly.pdbx_strand_id
1 'polypeptide(L)' 'MNSTLFEACKDLIDDVKAGSTDLVFKEVCLEILARAKHVLGDEEFKALLNYASERMQERAVISVDILR' A
#
# COMPACT_ATOMS: atom_id res chain seq x y z
N MET A 1 6.41 -8.14 18.53
CA MET A 1 5.20 -7.51 18.05
C MET A 1 5.49 -6.19 17.41
N ASN A 2 5.17 -6.07 16.17
CA ASN A 2 5.48 -4.85 15.44
C ASN A 2 4.23 -4.16 14.93
N SER A 3 3.16 -4.21 15.75
CA SER A 3 1.91 -3.61 15.32
C SER A 3 2.05 -2.11 15.13
N THR A 4 2.90 -1.45 15.92
CA THR A 4 3.13 -0.01 15.75
C THR A 4 3.75 0.28 14.39
N LEU A 5 4.74 -0.51 13.99
CA LEU A 5 5.36 -0.34 12.68
C LEU A 5 4.38 -0.65 11.57
N PHE A 6 3.61 -1.70 11.74
CA PHE A 6 2.58 -2.08 10.78
C PHE A 6 1.58 -0.94 10.59
N GLU A 7 1.12 -0.37 11.69
CA GLU A 7 0.17 0.75 11.61
C GLU A 7 0.80 1.97 10.95
N ALA A 8 2.06 2.23 11.23
CA ALA A 8 2.74 3.35 10.60
C ALA A 8 2.82 3.16 9.08
N CYS A 9 3.05 1.94 8.63
CA CYS A 9 3.09 1.66 7.20
C CYS A 9 1.72 1.90 6.56
N LYS A 10 0.67 1.47 7.24
CA LYS A 10 -0.69 1.71 6.73
C LYS A 10 -1.00 3.19 6.66
N ASP A 11 -0.59 3.94 7.66
CA ASP A 11 -0.81 5.39 7.67
C ASP A 11 -0.09 6.06 6.51
N LEU A 12 1.14 5.63 6.22
CA LEU A 12 1.89 6.18 5.10
C LEU A 12 1.18 5.90 3.77
N ILE A 13 0.67 4.69 3.62
CA ILE A 13 -0.06 4.33 2.41
C ILE A 13 -1.28 5.21 2.26
N ASP A 14 -2.02 5.42 3.34
CA ASP A 14 -3.22 6.26 3.27
C ASP A 14 -2.89 7.70 2.96
N ASP A 15 -1.81 8.22 3.54
CA ASP A 15 -1.38 9.59 3.28
C ASP A 15 -1.05 9.79 1.80
N VAL A 16 -0.29 8.86 1.24
CA VAL A 16 0.12 8.96 -0.14
C VAL A 16 -1.09 8.82 -1.06
N LYS A 17 -2.01 7.93 -0.70
CA LYS A 17 -3.21 7.75 -1.51
C LYS A 17 -3.98 9.05 -1.64
N ALA A 18 -4.05 9.83 -0.56
CA ALA A 18 -4.85 11.05 -0.56
C ALA A 18 -4.18 12.18 -1.33
N GLY A 19 -2.85 12.19 -1.42
CA GLY A 19 -2.13 13.33 -1.96
C GLY A 19 -1.31 13.11 -3.21
N SER A 20 -1.44 11.94 -3.86
CA SER A 20 -0.55 11.61 -4.98
C SER A 20 -1.32 11.13 -6.18
N THR A 21 -0.67 11.18 -7.35
CA THR A 21 -1.20 10.57 -8.55
C THR A 21 -1.14 9.06 -8.44
N ASP A 22 -1.84 8.37 -9.34
CA ASP A 22 -1.87 6.91 -9.32
C ASP A 22 -0.48 6.30 -9.44
N LEU A 23 0.33 6.85 -10.33
CA LEU A 23 1.67 6.31 -10.55
C LEU A 23 2.54 6.50 -9.32
N VAL A 24 2.52 7.69 -8.74
CA VAL A 24 3.31 7.98 -7.55
C VAL A 24 2.84 7.10 -6.38
N PHE A 25 1.53 6.97 -6.22
CA PHE A 25 0.98 6.14 -5.16
C PHE A 25 1.47 4.71 -5.29
N LYS A 26 1.43 4.16 -6.49
CA LYS A 26 1.88 2.79 -6.73
C LYS A 26 3.36 2.64 -6.39
N GLU A 27 4.18 3.60 -6.84
CA GLU A 27 5.61 3.53 -6.59
C GLU A 27 5.93 3.59 -5.10
N VAL A 28 5.27 4.49 -4.37
CA VAL A 28 5.51 4.61 -2.95
C VAL A 28 5.05 3.36 -2.21
N CYS A 29 3.92 2.79 -2.60
CA CYS A 29 3.46 1.54 -1.99
C CYS A 29 4.49 0.44 -2.18
N LEU A 30 5.03 0.30 -3.38
CA LEU A 30 6.03 -0.72 -3.65
C LEU A 30 7.28 -0.50 -2.81
N GLU A 31 7.69 0.74 -2.64
CA GLU A 31 8.85 1.04 -1.81
C GLU A 31 8.59 0.72 -0.35
N ILE A 32 7.41 1.08 0.15
CA ILE A 32 7.05 0.76 1.53
C ILE A 32 7.06 -0.75 1.74
N LEU A 33 6.49 -1.50 0.81
CA LEU A 33 6.46 -2.95 0.91
C LEU A 33 7.85 -3.55 0.86
N ALA A 34 8.72 -3.02 0.01
CA ALA A 34 10.08 -3.53 -0.08
C ALA A 34 10.82 -3.36 1.23
N ARG A 35 10.62 -2.24 1.91
CA ARG A 35 11.25 -2.01 3.19
C ARG A 35 10.61 -2.82 4.30
N ALA A 36 9.29 -2.91 4.27
CA ALA A 36 8.55 -3.65 5.30
C ALA A 36 8.92 -5.13 5.28
N LYS A 37 9.24 -5.67 4.12
CA LYS A 37 9.61 -7.06 3.99
C LYS A 37 10.78 -7.42 4.90
N HIS A 38 11.67 -6.48 5.16
CA HIS A 38 12.86 -6.74 5.97
C HIS A 38 12.62 -6.56 7.46
N VAL A 39 11.56 -5.88 7.84
CA VAL A 39 11.33 -5.53 9.25
C VAL A 39 10.07 -6.16 9.83
N LEU A 40 9.10 -6.50 9.02
CA LEU A 40 7.86 -7.13 9.48
C LEU A 40 7.98 -8.65 9.35
N GLY A 41 7.25 -9.36 10.21
CA GLY A 41 7.11 -10.80 10.07
C GLY A 41 6.28 -11.15 8.85
N ASP A 42 6.29 -12.43 8.48
CA ASP A 42 5.61 -12.89 7.28
C ASP A 42 4.12 -12.56 7.31
N GLU A 43 3.48 -12.79 8.44
CA GLU A 43 2.04 -12.56 8.53
C GLU A 43 1.71 -11.08 8.45
N GLU A 44 2.50 -10.27 9.13
CA GLU A 44 2.29 -8.82 9.07
C GLU A 44 2.56 -8.28 7.69
N PHE A 45 3.61 -8.79 7.05
CA PHE A 45 3.91 -8.37 5.69
C PHE A 45 2.80 -8.73 4.73
N LYS A 46 2.25 -9.95 4.86
CA LYS A 46 1.14 -10.35 4.01
C LYS A 46 -0.08 -9.48 4.23
N ALA A 47 -0.37 -9.14 5.48
CA ALA A 47 -1.50 -8.27 5.78
C ALA A 47 -1.28 -6.88 5.17
N LEU A 48 -0.06 -6.37 5.27
CA LEU A 48 0.25 -5.08 4.67
C LEU A 48 0.17 -5.13 3.15
N LEU A 49 0.64 -6.23 2.57
CA LEU A 49 0.56 -6.41 1.12
C LEU A 49 -0.89 -6.41 0.66
N ASN A 50 -1.76 -7.10 1.38
CA ASN A 50 -3.19 -7.11 1.05
C ASN A 50 -3.78 -5.73 1.19
N TYR A 51 -3.42 -5.01 2.25
CA TYR A 51 -3.93 -3.68 2.48
C TYR A 51 -3.53 -2.73 1.33
N ALA A 52 -2.25 -2.76 0.98
CA ALA A 52 -1.75 -1.92 -0.10
C ALA A 52 -2.39 -2.29 -1.44
N SER A 53 -2.56 -3.59 -1.68
CA SER A 53 -3.18 -4.05 -2.92
C SER A 53 -4.61 -3.55 -3.03
N GLU A 54 -5.35 -3.61 -1.93
CA GLU A 54 -6.72 -3.11 -1.95
C GLU A 54 -6.77 -1.62 -2.22
N ARG A 55 -5.84 -0.86 -1.61
CA ARG A 55 -5.81 0.58 -1.86
C ARG A 55 -5.46 0.89 -3.30
N MET A 56 -4.52 0.14 -3.87
CA MET A 56 -4.17 0.34 -5.28
C MET A 56 -5.31 -0.05 -6.20
N GLN A 57 -6.03 -1.11 -5.87
CA GLN A 57 -7.17 -1.53 -6.68
C GLN A 57 -8.30 -0.52 -6.67
N GLU A 58 -8.50 0.14 -5.55
CA GLU A 58 -9.55 1.16 -5.48
C GLU A 58 -9.34 2.25 -6.51
N ARG A 59 -8.09 2.60 -6.77
CA ARG A 59 -7.79 3.60 -7.79
C ARG A 59 -7.79 2.98 -9.18
N ALA A 60 -7.29 1.76 -9.31
CA ALA A 60 -7.21 1.08 -10.60
C ALA A 60 -8.59 0.72 -11.15
N VAL A 61 -9.54 0.45 -10.27
CA VAL A 61 -10.89 0.09 -10.70
C VAL A 61 -11.51 1.19 -11.54
N ILE A 62 -11.26 2.45 -11.17
CA ILE A 62 -11.79 3.56 -11.93
C ILE A 62 -11.22 3.55 -13.34
N SER A 63 -9.92 3.30 -13.46
CA SER A 63 -9.28 3.25 -14.77
C SER A 63 -9.79 2.09 -15.61
N VAL A 64 -10.00 0.96 -14.98
CA VAL A 64 -10.48 -0.23 -15.69
C VAL A 64 -11.89 0.01 -16.23
N ASP A 65 -12.73 0.65 -15.44
CA ASP A 65 -14.08 0.96 -15.89
C ASP A 65 -14.06 1.88 -17.09
N ILE A 66 -13.17 2.84 -17.11
CA ILE A 66 -13.07 3.76 -18.23
C ILE A 66 -12.61 3.02 -19.48
N LEU A 67 -11.73 2.05 -19.33
CA LEU A 67 -11.18 1.32 -20.46
C LEU A 67 -12.17 0.33 -21.05
N ARG A 68 -13.19 0.00 -20.33
CA ARG A 68 -14.20 -0.89 -20.86
C ARG A 68 -15.16 -0.12 -21.75
#